data_53918ff2dd519294e2440b2faa56165b
#
_entry.id   53918ff2dd519294e2440b2faa56165b
#
_cell.length_a   1.000
_cell.length_b   1.000
_cell.length_c   1.000
_cell.angle_alpha   90.00
_cell.angle_beta   90.00
_cell.angle_gamma   90.00
#
_symmetry.space_group_name_H-M   'P 1'
#
loop_
_entity.id
_entity.type
_entity.pdbx_description
1 polymer ?
#
loop_
_entity_poly.entity_id
_entity_poly.type
_entity_poly.pdbx_seq_one_letter_code
_entity_poly.pdbx_strand_id
1 'polypeptide(L)'
;DMPVRLCYNGNIFINNMSLRGSLKESTVMGAEMINDTTTDADAEMVAMLIQSLQVSGLTEFQVEIGQVDFFNGLVEEAGFNEQETDELRTLIEQKNYFGVEEMLSAKELPEQLKQALLSMPKLFGGISQIHEAASLTDNDKALSAIYRLEKLYKILASYGLEKYITFDLGMLGKFQYYTGIIFKAYTYGSGTPIATGGRYDKLLSQFGKDAPSIGFGIYVDELLMAMSRQQIDIDTDYLGTILLYERSQKDLAIRLANVLRADSSVTLMKKFYEKTIDDYIAYAKRSGIGGIFYIDEEGKYVEVINVLTDDRKQHLLSDLIGKEA
;
A
#
# COMPACT_ATOMS: atom_id res chain seq x y z
N ASP A 1 2.97 -3.96 27.60
CA ASP A 1 2.02 -3.05 26.93
C ASP A 1 1.21 -3.87 25.90
N MET A 2 -0.02 -3.46 25.61
CA MET A 2 -0.84 -4.12 24.59
C MET A 2 -0.35 -3.73 23.18
N PRO A 3 -0.52 -4.59 22.16
CA PRO A 3 -0.21 -4.22 20.79
C PRO A 3 -0.99 -3.00 20.32
N VAL A 4 -0.32 -2.09 19.62
CA VAL A 4 -0.91 -0.88 19.02
C VAL A 4 -0.93 -1.03 17.51
N ARG A 5 -2.06 -0.73 16.87
CA ARG A 5 -2.24 -0.70 15.43
C ARG A 5 -2.47 0.72 14.97
N LEU A 6 -1.67 1.18 14.05
CA LEU A 6 -1.74 2.51 13.47
C LEU A 6 -1.84 2.40 11.96
N CYS A 7 -2.49 3.36 11.33
CA CYS A 7 -2.44 3.56 9.89
C CYS A 7 -2.15 5.03 9.58
N TYR A 8 -1.58 5.26 8.41
CA TYR A 8 -1.26 6.61 7.95
C TYR A 8 -1.47 6.74 6.45
N ASN A 9 -1.71 7.97 6.02
CA ASN A 9 -1.71 8.40 4.63
C ASN A 9 -1.05 9.77 4.56
N GLY A 10 -0.06 9.92 3.70
CA GLY A 10 0.67 11.19 3.57
C GLY A 10 1.77 11.11 2.53
N ASN A 11 2.40 12.26 2.29
CA ASN A 11 3.49 12.35 1.33
C ASN A 11 4.84 12.12 2.00
N ILE A 12 5.68 11.34 1.33
CA ILE A 12 7.08 11.15 1.69
C ILE A 12 7.98 11.84 0.66
N PHE A 13 9.13 12.31 1.12
CA PHE A 13 10.13 12.96 0.29
C PHE A 13 11.41 12.15 0.31
N ILE A 14 11.88 11.73 -0.88
CA ILE A 14 13.07 10.88 -1.03
C ILE A 14 14.10 11.62 -1.88
N ASN A 15 15.34 11.64 -1.42
CA ASN A 15 16.44 12.23 -2.18
C ASN A 15 16.92 11.26 -3.30
N ASN A 16 16.11 11.14 -4.34
CA ASN A 16 16.43 10.36 -5.53
C ASN A 16 17.35 11.13 -6.48
N MET A 17 18.25 10.42 -7.17
CA MET A 17 19.06 11.02 -8.25
C MET A 17 18.15 11.51 -9.38
N SER A 18 18.30 12.77 -9.76
CA SER A 18 17.41 13.54 -10.66
C SER A 18 17.28 13.02 -12.10
N LEU A 19 18.10 12.05 -12.52
CA LEU A 19 18.21 11.65 -13.92
C LEU A 19 17.57 10.30 -14.28
N ARG A 20 16.85 9.66 -13.32
CA ARG A 20 16.27 8.32 -13.52
C ARG A 20 14.72 8.30 -13.58
N GLY A 21 14.05 9.45 -13.67
CA GLY A 21 12.60 9.52 -13.72
C GLY A 21 11.89 9.16 -12.40
N SER A 22 12.62 8.90 -11.32
CA SER A 22 12.03 8.60 -10.02
C SER A 22 11.48 9.86 -9.37
N LEU A 23 10.27 9.78 -8.83
CA LEU A 23 9.64 10.88 -8.10
C LEU A 23 10.45 11.18 -6.82
N LYS A 24 10.52 12.46 -6.46
CA LYS A 24 11.10 12.93 -5.19
C LYS A 24 10.05 13.02 -4.09
N GLU A 25 8.81 13.14 -4.45
CA GLU A 25 7.65 13.14 -3.60
C GLU A 25 6.74 11.98 -4.02
N SER A 26 6.23 11.22 -3.09
CA SER A 26 5.33 10.10 -3.30
C SER A 26 4.27 10.05 -2.22
N THR A 27 3.04 9.76 -2.58
CA THR A 27 1.98 9.48 -1.61
C THR A 27 2.11 8.05 -1.11
N VAL A 28 2.12 7.86 0.20
CA VAL A 28 2.21 6.54 0.83
C VAL A 28 1.05 6.34 1.79
N MET A 29 0.41 5.18 1.68
CA MET A 29 -0.55 4.66 2.67
C MET A 29 0.09 3.47 3.37
N GLY A 30 0.02 3.42 4.70
CA GLY A 30 0.64 2.33 5.42
C GLY A 30 -0.03 1.98 6.74
N ALA A 31 0.42 0.88 7.30
CA ALA A 31 0.00 0.41 8.62
C ALA A 31 1.20 -0.08 9.41
N GLU A 32 1.14 0.12 10.73
CA GLU A 32 2.18 -0.28 11.68
C GLU A 32 1.55 -1.02 12.85
N MET A 33 2.18 -2.11 13.26
CA MET A 33 1.87 -2.83 14.50
C MET A 33 3.06 -2.76 15.44
N ILE A 34 2.83 -2.26 16.65
CA ILE A 34 3.85 -2.00 17.66
C ILE A 34 3.57 -2.86 18.90
N ASN A 35 4.60 -3.33 19.58
CA ASN A 35 4.56 -4.19 20.78
C ASN A 35 4.07 -5.63 20.51
N ASP A 36 4.36 -6.20 19.33
CA ASP A 36 4.09 -7.61 19.08
C ASP A 36 5.28 -8.26 18.35
N THR A 37 5.89 -9.27 18.97
CA THR A 37 7.04 -10.02 18.42
C THR A 37 6.63 -11.29 17.69
N THR A 38 5.35 -11.61 17.65
CA THR A 38 4.86 -12.91 17.18
C THR A 38 4.87 -13.01 15.65
N THR A 39 4.94 -14.25 15.15
CA THR A 39 4.74 -14.53 13.73
C THR A 39 3.30 -14.25 13.30
N ASP A 40 2.36 -14.26 14.23
CA ASP A 40 0.95 -13.91 13.97
C ASP A 40 0.82 -12.42 13.58
N ALA A 41 1.60 -11.55 14.25
CA ALA A 41 1.71 -10.15 13.87
C ALA A 41 2.33 -9.97 12.47
N ASP A 42 3.38 -10.74 12.15
CA ASP A 42 3.96 -10.74 10.80
C ASP A 42 2.92 -11.11 9.75
N ALA A 43 2.15 -12.17 10.02
CA ALA A 43 1.12 -12.66 9.13
C ALA A 43 -0.05 -11.67 8.97
N GLU A 44 -0.49 -11.02 10.06
CA GLU A 44 -1.53 -10.00 10.03
C GLU A 44 -1.12 -8.84 9.10
N MET A 45 0.11 -8.36 9.20
CA MET A 45 0.59 -7.24 8.38
C MET A 45 0.75 -7.61 6.91
N VAL A 46 1.29 -8.80 6.60
CA VAL A 46 1.39 -9.29 5.22
C VAL A 46 -0.01 -9.55 4.64
N ALA A 47 -0.91 -10.16 5.39
CA ALA A 47 -2.29 -10.39 4.96
C ALA A 47 -3.04 -9.06 4.71
N MET A 48 -2.87 -8.07 5.58
CA MET A 48 -3.45 -6.73 5.41
C MET A 48 -2.93 -6.06 4.13
N LEU A 49 -1.63 -6.14 3.84
CA LEU A 49 -1.07 -5.64 2.59
C LEU A 49 -1.72 -6.31 1.38
N ILE A 50 -1.76 -7.66 1.35
CA ILE A 50 -2.34 -8.43 0.24
C ILE A 50 -3.81 -8.04 0.04
N GLN A 51 -4.60 -8.01 1.12
CA GLN A 51 -6.02 -7.66 1.06
C GLN A 51 -6.24 -6.20 0.61
N SER A 52 -5.39 -5.27 1.03
CA SER A 52 -5.45 -3.88 0.57
C SER A 52 -5.23 -3.76 -0.94
N LEU A 53 -4.27 -4.52 -1.49
CA LEU A 53 -4.03 -4.58 -2.94
C LEU A 53 -5.19 -5.23 -3.68
N GLN A 54 -5.81 -6.29 -3.13
CA GLN A 54 -7.00 -6.92 -3.71
C GLN A 54 -8.20 -5.95 -3.74
N VAL A 55 -8.46 -5.24 -2.64
CA VAL A 55 -9.57 -4.27 -2.55
C VAL A 55 -9.35 -3.09 -3.50
N SER A 56 -8.11 -2.71 -3.80
CA SER A 56 -7.82 -1.71 -4.83
C SER A 56 -8.14 -2.18 -6.26
N GLY A 57 -8.43 -3.47 -6.46
CA GLY A 57 -8.75 -4.05 -7.76
C GLY A 57 -7.61 -4.82 -8.43
N LEU A 58 -6.42 -4.90 -7.82
CA LEU A 58 -5.34 -5.71 -8.36
C LEU A 58 -5.64 -7.21 -8.17
N THR A 59 -5.48 -7.98 -9.24
CA THR A 59 -5.62 -9.45 -9.22
C THR A 59 -4.29 -10.17 -9.40
N GLU A 60 -3.38 -9.58 -10.17
CA GLU A 60 -2.09 -10.15 -10.56
C GLU A 60 -0.95 -9.40 -9.87
N PHE A 61 -0.51 -9.90 -8.73
CA PHE A 61 0.65 -9.37 -7.99
C PHE A 61 1.30 -10.48 -7.16
N GLN A 62 2.54 -10.24 -6.74
CA GLN A 62 3.29 -11.11 -5.85
C GLN A 62 3.88 -10.32 -4.69
N VAL A 63 3.89 -10.92 -3.51
CA VAL A 63 4.59 -10.42 -2.33
C VAL A 63 5.81 -11.31 -2.10
N GLU A 64 6.98 -10.75 -2.34
CA GLU A 64 8.25 -11.40 -2.04
C GLU A 64 8.59 -11.18 -0.57
N ILE A 65 8.95 -12.24 0.14
CA ILE A 65 9.27 -12.23 1.57
C ILE A 65 10.70 -12.73 1.76
N GLY A 66 11.54 -11.88 2.37
CA GLY A 66 12.88 -12.22 2.83
C GLY A 66 12.96 -12.31 4.35
N GLN A 67 14.12 -12.77 4.85
CA GLN A 67 14.37 -12.85 6.28
C GLN A 67 15.84 -12.52 6.58
N VAL A 68 16.04 -11.38 7.22
CA VAL A 68 17.38 -10.82 7.46
C VAL A 68 18.21 -11.68 8.42
N ASP A 69 17.59 -12.31 9.40
CA ASP A 69 18.32 -13.10 10.40
C ASP A 69 18.86 -14.42 9.85
N PHE A 70 18.36 -14.91 8.71
CA PHE A 70 19.01 -16.02 8.01
C PHE A 70 20.42 -15.63 7.56
N PHE A 71 20.55 -14.49 6.90
CA PHE A 71 21.86 -13.94 6.51
C PHE A 71 22.73 -13.61 7.73
N ASN A 72 22.16 -12.92 8.72
CA ASN A 72 22.89 -12.52 9.91
C ASN A 72 23.48 -13.70 10.67
N GLY A 73 22.73 -14.81 10.80
CA GLY A 73 23.26 -16.04 11.42
C GLY A 73 24.47 -16.61 10.70
N LEU A 74 24.42 -16.66 9.36
CA LEU A 74 25.51 -17.19 8.55
C LEU A 74 26.78 -16.31 8.58
N VAL A 75 26.62 -14.96 8.53
CA VAL A 75 27.80 -14.06 8.57
C VAL A 75 28.41 -13.95 9.95
N GLU A 76 27.60 -14.06 11.01
CA GLU A 76 28.10 -14.16 12.40
C GLU A 76 28.94 -15.43 12.59
N GLU A 77 28.47 -16.58 12.07
CA GLU A 77 29.22 -17.84 12.10
C GLU A 77 30.54 -17.77 11.26
N ALA A 78 30.47 -17.08 10.11
CA ALA A 78 31.62 -16.85 9.25
C ALA A 78 32.66 -15.89 9.86
N GLY A 79 32.33 -15.20 10.96
CA GLY A 79 33.21 -14.23 11.61
C GLY A 79 33.50 -13.00 10.75
N PHE A 80 32.55 -12.58 9.90
CA PHE A 80 32.70 -11.39 9.07
C PHE A 80 32.63 -10.12 9.91
N ASN A 81 33.50 -9.16 9.59
CA ASN A 81 33.39 -7.82 10.14
C ASN A 81 32.25 -7.01 9.44
N GLU A 82 31.96 -5.83 9.93
CA GLU A 82 30.86 -4.98 9.41
C GLU A 82 31.05 -4.65 7.92
N GLN A 83 32.27 -4.29 7.50
CA GLN A 83 32.56 -3.95 6.11
C GLN A 83 32.37 -5.16 5.17
N GLU A 84 32.85 -6.30 5.55
CA GLU A 84 32.73 -7.57 4.80
C GLU A 84 31.25 -7.99 4.73
N THR A 85 30.52 -7.81 5.82
CA THR A 85 29.07 -8.10 5.88
C THR A 85 28.28 -7.21 4.91
N ASP A 86 28.58 -5.91 4.86
CA ASP A 86 27.90 -4.97 3.97
C ASP A 86 28.26 -5.20 2.49
N GLU A 87 29.51 -5.56 2.21
CA GLU A 87 29.93 -5.93 0.85
C GLU A 87 29.23 -7.20 0.38
N LEU A 88 29.22 -8.26 1.20
CA LEU A 88 28.54 -9.51 0.87
C LEU A 88 27.03 -9.31 0.71
N ARG A 89 26.40 -8.51 1.60
CA ARG A 89 25.00 -8.12 1.50
C ARG A 89 24.69 -7.49 0.14
N THR A 90 25.52 -6.54 -0.27
CA THR A 90 25.36 -5.83 -1.54
C THR A 90 25.49 -6.78 -2.73
N LEU A 91 26.46 -7.68 -2.73
CA LEU A 91 26.64 -8.68 -3.77
C LEU A 91 25.44 -9.64 -3.88
N ILE A 92 24.91 -10.10 -2.73
CA ILE A 92 23.74 -10.99 -2.68
C ILE A 92 22.49 -10.29 -3.20
N GLU A 93 22.21 -9.06 -2.75
CA GLU A 93 21.04 -8.28 -3.21
C GLU A 93 21.07 -7.97 -4.70
N GLN A 94 22.27 -7.72 -5.23
CA GLN A 94 22.46 -7.48 -6.67
C GLN A 94 22.42 -8.78 -7.50
N LYS A 95 22.26 -9.95 -6.86
CA LYS A 95 22.35 -11.27 -7.49
C LYS A 95 23.68 -11.46 -8.25
N ASN A 96 24.76 -10.84 -7.73
CA ASN A 96 26.10 -10.95 -8.29
C ASN A 96 26.78 -12.25 -7.81
N TYR A 97 26.40 -13.37 -8.41
CA TYR A 97 26.87 -14.71 -8.04
C TYR A 97 28.42 -14.82 -8.08
N PHE A 98 29.05 -14.19 -9.09
CA PHE A 98 30.47 -14.23 -9.25
C PHE A 98 31.20 -13.47 -8.15
N GLY A 99 30.74 -12.29 -7.81
CA GLY A 99 31.29 -11.49 -6.71
C GLY A 99 31.17 -12.21 -5.35
N VAL A 100 30.01 -12.87 -5.10
CA VAL A 100 29.87 -13.70 -3.90
C VAL A 100 30.87 -14.85 -3.86
N GLU A 101 31.04 -15.59 -4.97
CA GLU A 101 31.98 -16.69 -5.06
C GLU A 101 33.44 -16.22 -4.86
N GLU A 102 33.83 -15.12 -5.49
CA GLU A 102 35.18 -14.54 -5.36
C GLU A 102 35.44 -14.13 -3.90
N MET A 103 34.54 -13.41 -3.27
CA MET A 103 34.67 -12.97 -1.89
C MET A 103 34.79 -14.14 -0.90
N LEU A 104 33.96 -15.17 -1.06
CA LEU A 104 33.95 -16.33 -0.18
C LEU A 104 35.17 -17.26 -0.43
N SER A 105 35.72 -17.25 -1.63
CA SER A 105 36.91 -18.04 -1.96
C SER A 105 38.19 -17.45 -1.37
N ALA A 106 38.19 -16.17 -1.03
CA ALA A 106 39.33 -15.51 -0.36
C ALA A 106 39.40 -15.82 1.14
N LYS A 107 38.40 -16.57 1.69
CA LYS A 107 38.31 -16.91 3.11
C LYS A 107 38.32 -18.42 3.34
N GLU A 108 38.95 -18.84 4.42
CA GLU A 108 38.87 -20.21 4.90
C GLU A 108 37.59 -20.40 5.73
N LEU A 109 36.53 -20.88 5.07
CA LEU A 109 35.23 -21.14 5.69
C LEU A 109 34.93 -22.65 5.64
N PRO A 110 34.16 -23.19 6.63
CA PRO A 110 33.61 -24.52 6.53
C PRO A 110 32.80 -24.68 5.23
N GLU A 111 32.94 -25.82 4.57
CA GLU A 111 32.32 -26.03 3.25
C GLU A 111 30.79 -25.86 3.30
N GLN A 112 30.09 -26.36 4.34
CA GLN A 112 28.66 -26.20 4.52
C GLN A 112 28.25 -24.72 4.61
N LEU A 113 28.95 -23.93 5.42
CA LEU A 113 28.68 -22.49 5.56
C LEU A 113 28.91 -21.74 4.25
N LYS A 114 30.01 -22.08 3.53
CA LYS A 114 30.33 -21.53 2.22
C LYS A 114 29.21 -21.83 1.22
N GLN A 115 28.69 -23.06 1.18
CA GLN A 115 27.60 -23.47 0.30
C GLN A 115 26.29 -22.76 0.67
N ALA A 116 25.99 -22.58 1.95
CA ALA A 116 24.82 -21.83 2.39
C ALA A 116 24.85 -20.38 1.87
N LEU A 117 25.96 -19.67 2.06
CA LEU A 117 26.16 -18.29 1.60
C LEU A 117 26.11 -18.17 0.06
N LEU A 118 26.75 -19.11 -0.67
CA LEU A 118 26.73 -19.17 -2.13
C LEU A 118 25.33 -19.41 -2.70
N SER A 119 24.49 -20.11 -1.96
CA SER A 119 23.13 -20.45 -2.39
C SER A 119 22.14 -19.29 -2.18
N MET A 120 22.41 -18.38 -1.24
CA MET A 120 21.47 -17.31 -0.89
C MET A 120 20.90 -16.52 -2.09
N PRO A 121 21.72 -16.05 -3.06
CA PRO A 121 21.16 -15.32 -4.20
C PRO A 121 20.24 -16.15 -5.09
N LYS A 122 20.23 -17.49 -4.95
CA LYS A 122 19.44 -18.44 -5.73
C LYS A 122 18.20 -18.95 -4.99
N LEU A 123 18.13 -18.76 -3.67
CA LEU A 123 17.03 -19.20 -2.82
C LEU A 123 15.82 -18.27 -3.02
N PHE A 124 15.19 -18.42 -4.18
CA PHE A 124 14.01 -17.66 -4.63
C PHE A 124 12.94 -18.62 -5.16
N GLY A 125 11.71 -18.49 -4.67
CA GLY A 125 10.59 -19.32 -5.12
C GLY A 125 9.53 -19.57 -4.04
N GLY A 126 8.84 -20.70 -4.16
CA GLY A 126 7.82 -21.11 -3.19
C GLY A 126 8.38 -21.69 -1.90
N ILE A 127 7.52 -22.31 -1.10
CA ILE A 127 7.88 -22.90 0.22
C ILE A 127 9.03 -23.94 0.14
N SER A 128 9.22 -24.58 -1.00
CA SER A 128 10.34 -25.52 -1.21
C SER A 128 11.71 -24.89 -1.02
N GLN A 129 11.85 -23.58 -1.33
CA GLN A 129 13.12 -22.86 -1.13
C GLN A 129 13.44 -22.64 0.35
N ILE A 130 12.41 -22.55 1.20
CA ILE A 130 12.55 -22.47 2.65
C ILE A 130 13.05 -23.82 3.21
N HIS A 131 12.53 -24.92 2.71
CA HIS A 131 13.00 -26.26 3.10
C HIS A 131 14.44 -26.53 2.60
N GLU A 132 14.78 -26.07 1.39
CA GLU A 132 16.13 -26.14 0.86
C GLU A 132 17.10 -25.34 1.75
N ALA A 133 16.77 -24.10 2.08
CA ALA A 133 17.57 -23.25 2.95
C ALA A 133 17.84 -23.90 4.33
N ALA A 134 16.82 -24.53 4.92
CA ALA A 134 16.98 -25.26 6.19
C ALA A 134 17.99 -26.40 6.09
N SER A 135 18.11 -27.03 4.95
CA SER A 135 19.07 -28.16 4.74
C SER A 135 20.53 -27.71 4.56
N LEU A 136 20.77 -26.43 4.32
CA LEU A 136 22.11 -25.89 4.04
C LEU A 136 22.89 -25.48 5.29
N THR A 137 22.26 -25.44 6.45
CA THR A 137 22.92 -24.92 7.67
C THR A 137 22.42 -25.62 8.93
N ASP A 138 23.31 -25.70 9.91
CA ASP A 138 22.98 -26.12 11.29
C ASP A 138 23.01 -24.92 12.26
N ASN A 139 23.14 -23.69 11.75
CA ASN A 139 23.17 -22.48 12.56
C ASN A 139 21.81 -22.20 13.20
N ASP A 140 21.75 -22.16 14.52
CA ASP A 140 20.50 -22.00 15.29
C ASP A 140 19.72 -20.72 14.93
N LYS A 141 20.44 -19.60 14.71
CA LYS A 141 19.82 -18.31 14.36
C LYS A 141 19.22 -18.37 12.97
N ALA A 142 19.96 -18.90 12.00
CA ALA A 142 19.51 -19.07 10.62
C ALA A 142 18.31 -20.04 10.56
N LEU A 143 18.36 -21.18 11.27
CA LEU A 143 17.25 -22.13 11.34
C LEU A 143 16.01 -21.52 12.00
N SER A 144 16.18 -20.76 13.08
CA SER A 144 15.06 -20.06 13.74
C SER A 144 14.39 -19.06 12.77
N ALA A 145 15.15 -18.35 11.94
CA ALA A 145 14.64 -17.48 10.90
C ALA A 145 13.82 -18.24 9.85
N ILE A 146 14.32 -19.40 9.42
CA ILE A 146 13.61 -20.27 8.46
C ILE A 146 12.31 -20.84 9.06
N TYR A 147 12.33 -21.33 10.29
CA TYR A 147 11.12 -21.82 10.97
C TYR A 147 10.06 -20.72 11.15
N ARG A 148 10.49 -19.48 11.36
CA ARG A 148 9.58 -18.33 11.40
C ARG A 148 8.89 -18.12 10.05
N LEU A 149 9.61 -18.21 8.92
CA LEU A 149 9.01 -18.13 7.57
C LEU A 149 8.05 -19.29 7.30
N GLU A 150 8.40 -20.50 7.71
CA GLU A 150 7.51 -21.66 7.57
C GLU A 150 6.21 -21.49 8.36
N LYS A 151 6.29 -20.98 9.61
CA LYS A 151 5.12 -20.66 10.42
C LYS A 151 4.29 -19.54 9.78
N LEU A 152 4.94 -18.49 9.30
CA LEU A 152 4.31 -17.39 8.57
C LEU A 152 3.51 -17.91 7.36
N TYR A 153 4.12 -18.77 6.55
CA TYR A 153 3.46 -19.37 5.39
C TYR A 153 2.20 -20.15 5.78
N LYS A 154 2.28 -20.97 6.84
CA LYS A 154 1.12 -21.75 7.35
C LYS A 154 -0.04 -20.87 7.78
N ILE A 155 0.26 -19.74 8.44
CA ILE A 155 -0.77 -18.78 8.85
C ILE A 155 -1.38 -18.10 7.62
N LEU A 156 -0.57 -17.65 6.67
CA LEU A 156 -1.05 -17.02 5.44
C LEU A 156 -1.85 -17.99 4.55
N ALA A 157 -1.50 -19.28 4.54
CA ALA A 157 -2.30 -20.33 3.91
C ALA A 157 -3.67 -20.49 4.58
N SER A 158 -3.77 -20.32 5.91
CA SER A 158 -5.07 -20.30 6.61
C SER A 158 -5.94 -19.11 6.23
N TYR A 159 -5.34 -18.00 5.76
CA TYR A 159 -6.05 -16.86 5.13
C TYR A 159 -6.39 -17.12 3.65
N GLY A 160 -5.89 -18.20 3.02
CA GLY A 160 -6.04 -18.48 1.59
C GLY A 160 -5.20 -17.54 0.71
N LEU A 161 -4.09 -17.04 1.22
CA LEU A 161 -3.25 -16.02 0.57
C LEU A 161 -1.92 -16.56 0.03
N GLU A 162 -1.67 -17.86 0.16
CA GLU A 162 -0.40 -18.50 -0.21
C GLU A 162 -0.01 -18.32 -1.68
N LYS A 163 -0.97 -18.19 -2.58
CA LYS A 163 -0.74 -17.97 -4.01
C LYS A 163 -0.09 -16.62 -4.33
N TYR A 164 -0.19 -15.65 -3.42
CA TYR A 164 0.41 -14.33 -3.57
C TYR A 164 1.82 -14.23 -3.02
N ILE A 165 2.37 -15.32 -2.46
CA ILE A 165 3.62 -15.30 -1.69
C ILE A 165 4.73 -16.00 -2.44
N THR A 166 5.87 -15.33 -2.48
CA THR A 166 7.15 -15.88 -2.95
C THR A 166 8.21 -15.54 -1.92
N PHE A 167 9.16 -16.44 -1.70
CA PHE A 167 10.29 -16.20 -0.80
C PHE A 167 11.54 -15.81 -1.59
N ASP A 168 12.29 -14.83 -1.10
CA ASP A 168 13.62 -14.44 -1.58
C ASP A 168 14.56 -14.22 -0.40
N LEU A 169 15.38 -15.24 -0.09
CA LEU A 169 16.36 -15.16 0.99
C LEU A 169 17.57 -14.28 0.63
N GLY A 170 17.73 -13.91 -0.64
CA GLY A 170 18.70 -12.91 -1.08
C GLY A 170 18.20 -11.47 -0.96
N MET A 171 16.93 -11.26 -0.55
CA MET A 171 16.40 -9.93 -0.25
C MET A 171 16.73 -9.57 1.21
N LEU A 172 17.69 -8.68 1.43
CA LEU A 172 18.23 -8.35 2.76
C LEU A 172 17.85 -6.95 3.24
N GLY A 173 17.34 -6.09 2.34
CA GLY A 173 16.92 -4.73 2.61
C GLY A 173 18.07 -3.72 2.71
N LYS A 174 17.87 -2.56 2.10
CA LYS A 174 18.86 -1.47 2.12
C LYS A 174 19.02 -0.83 3.50
N PHE A 175 18.03 -0.99 4.36
CA PHE A 175 18.00 -0.36 5.67
C PHE A 175 18.42 -1.35 6.74
N GLN A 176 19.49 -1.04 7.48
CA GLN A 176 20.02 -1.87 8.56
C GLN A 176 19.09 -1.95 9.79
N TYR A 177 17.97 -1.22 9.81
CA TYR A 177 17.04 -1.25 10.94
C TYR A 177 16.11 -2.48 10.94
N TYR A 178 15.98 -3.21 9.81
CA TYR A 178 15.18 -4.44 9.78
C TYR A 178 15.84 -5.55 10.58
N THR A 179 15.04 -6.23 11.40
CA THR A 179 15.49 -7.26 12.35
C THR A 179 14.82 -8.63 12.15
N GLY A 180 14.03 -8.78 11.11
CA GLY A 180 13.26 -10.00 10.88
C GLY A 180 12.85 -10.14 9.44
N ILE A 181 11.54 -10.40 9.21
CA ILE A 181 11.01 -10.46 7.86
C ILE A 181 11.06 -9.09 7.20
N ILE A 182 11.33 -9.10 5.90
CA ILE A 182 11.14 -7.97 5.00
C ILE A 182 10.28 -8.43 3.83
N PHE A 183 9.47 -7.54 3.27
CA PHE A 183 8.62 -7.93 2.15
C PHE A 183 8.40 -6.77 1.18
N LYS A 184 8.21 -7.12 -0.11
CA LYS A 184 7.94 -6.19 -1.19
C LYS A 184 6.84 -6.74 -2.07
N ALA A 185 5.90 -5.89 -2.48
CA ALA A 185 4.88 -6.26 -3.44
C ALA A 185 5.23 -5.76 -4.83
N TYR A 186 5.06 -6.61 -5.82
CA TYR A 186 5.28 -6.31 -7.23
C TYR A 186 4.05 -6.67 -8.05
N THR A 187 3.81 -5.92 -9.11
CA THR A 187 2.77 -6.21 -10.09
C THR A 187 3.22 -5.84 -11.48
N TYR A 188 2.55 -6.39 -12.47
CA TYR A 188 2.77 -6.02 -13.87
C TYR A 188 2.45 -4.53 -14.09
N GLY A 189 3.30 -3.88 -14.89
CA GLY A 189 3.14 -2.47 -15.21
C GLY A 189 3.84 -1.50 -14.25
N SER A 190 4.41 -1.97 -13.13
CA SER A 190 5.36 -1.19 -12.32
C SER A 190 6.78 -1.71 -12.52
N GLY A 191 7.76 -0.80 -12.64
CA GLY A 191 9.19 -1.15 -12.69
C GLY A 191 9.85 -1.22 -11.31
N THR A 192 9.10 -0.88 -10.26
CA THR A 192 9.53 -0.79 -8.87
C THR A 192 8.48 -1.46 -7.97
N PRO A 193 8.82 -1.81 -6.72
CA PRO A 193 7.82 -2.32 -5.78
C PRO A 193 6.68 -1.32 -5.59
N ILE A 194 5.44 -1.80 -5.62
CA ILE A 194 4.24 -1.00 -5.29
C ILE A 194 4.01 -0.87 -3.79
N ALA A 195 4.65 -1.74 -2.99
CA ALA A 195 4.66 -1.64 -1.53
C ALA A 195 5.92 -2.27 -0.96
N THR A 196 6.34 -1.79 0.20
CA THR A 196 7.47 -2.35 0.96
C THR A 196 7.14 -2.38 2.44
N GLY A 197 7.67 -3.35 3.16
CA GLY A 197 7.49 -3.47 4.60
C GLY A 197 8.48 -4.41 5.25
N GLY A 198 8.39 -4.54 6.57
CA GLY A 198 9.23 -5.45 7.34
C GLY A 198 9.17 -5.22 8.84
N ARG A 199 9.87 -6.07 9.57
CA ARG A 199 10.01 -6.02 11.03
C ARG A 199 11.24 -5.23 11.46
N TYR A 200 11.07 -4.34 12.45
CA TYR A 200 12.12 -3.46 12.96
C TYR A 200 12.02 -3.30 14.48
N ASP A 201 12.51 -4.29 15.21
CA ASP A 201 12.31 -4.39 16.66
C ASP A 201 13.18 -3.42 17.47
N LYS A 202 14.25 -2.86 16.87
CA LYS A 202 15.21 -1.98 17.57
C LYS A 202 15.09 -0.49 17.22
N LEU A 203 14.28 -0.13 16.23
CA LEU A 203 14.21 1.25 15.76
C LEU A 203 13.67 2.21 16.82
N LEU A 204 12.60 1.81 17.49
CA LEU A 204 11.93 2.66 18.50
C LEU A 204 12.75 2.85 19.78
N SER A 205 13.72 1.98 20.08
CA SER A 205 14.63 2.16 21.21
C SER A 205 15.49 3.41 21.08
N GLN A 206 15.78 3.85 19.85
CA GLN A 206 16.49 5.11 19.58
C GLN A 206 15.67 6.35 19.99
N PHE A 207 14.37 6.20 20.15
CA PHE A 207 13.44 7.23 20.62
C PHE A 207 13.00 7.03 22.08
N GLY A 208 13.71 6.16 22.81
CA GLY A 208 13.55 6.00 24.26
C GLY A 208 12.53 4.95 24.70
N LYS A 209 11.99 4.13 23.79
CA LYS A 209 11.08 3.03 24.11
C LYS A 209 11.40 1.77 23.31
N ASP A 210 11.75 0.70 24.00
CA ASP A 210 11.86 -0.62 23.38
C ASP A 210 10.48 -1.12 22.99
N ALA A 211 10.22 -1.20 21.69
CA ALA A 211 8.94 -1.62 21.17
C ALA A 211 9.14 -2.33 19.82
N PRO A 212 9.07 -3.67 19.80
CA PRO A 212 9.15 -4.42 18.55
C PRO A 212 8.02 -4.02 17.62
N SER A 213 8.33 -3.87 16.35
CA SER A 213 7.41 -3.29 15.38
C SER A 213 7.51 -3.96 14.03
N ILE A 214 6.39 -4.00 13.33
CA ILE A 214 6.28 -4.41 11.94
C ILE A 214 5.29 -3.52 11.22
N GLY A 215 5.59 -3.15 9.98
CA GLY A 215 4.70 -2.31 9.19
C GLY A 215 4.97 -2.39 7.70
N PHE A 216 4.13 -1.70 6.93
CA PHE A 216 4.30 -1.56 5.49
C PHE A 216 3.80 -0.22 4.99
N GLY A 217 4.31 0.19 3.81
CA GLY A 217 3.81 1.32 3.05
C GLY A 217 3.51 0.92 1.60
N ILE A 218 2.34 1.32 1.11
CA ILE A 218 1.92 1.21 -0.29
C ILE A 218 2.23 2.54 -0.97
N TYR A 219 2.99 2.52 -2.05
CA TYR A 219 3.27 3.69 -2.89
C TYR A 219 2.09 3.93 -3.83
N VAL A 220 1.23 4.87 -3.48
CA VAL A 220 -0.05 5.11 -4.18
C VAL A 220 0.20 5.49 -5.64
N ASP A 221 1.23 6.30 -5.93
CA ASP A 221 1.57 6.70 -7.29
C ASP A 221 1.95 5.50 -8.17
N GLU A 222 2.76 4.57 -7.64
CA GLU A 222 3.16 3.34 -8.33
C GLU A 222 1.97 2.39 -8.53
N LEU A 223 1.10 2.28 -7.51
CA LEU A 223 -0.13 1.49 -7.58
C LEU A 223 -1.07 2.03 -8.67
N LEU A 224 -1.36 3.33 -8.69
CA LEU A 224 -2.22 3.97 -9.69
C LEU A 224 -1.63 3.84 -11.10
N MET A 225 -0.32 3.98 -11.26
CA MET A 225 0.37 3.79 -12.54
C MET A 225 0.23 2.34 -13.03
N ALA A 226 0.41 1.36 -12.16
CA ALA A 226 0.25 -0.05 -12.50
C ALA A 226 -1.21 -0.37 -12.90
N MET A 227 -2.19 0.11 -12.11
CA MET A 227 -3.61 -0.07 -12.41
C MET A 227 -3.99 0.55 -13.76
N SER A 228 -3.52 1.76 -14.05
CA SER A 228 -3.74 2.41 -15.35
C SER A 228 -3.17 1.60 -16.51
N ARG A 229 -1.96 1.04 -16.37
CA ARG A 229 -1.34 0.20 -17.41
C ARG A 229 -2.05 -1.15 -17.59
N GLN A 230 -2.64 -1.67 -16.52
CA GLN A 230 -3.45 -2.88 -16.54
C GLN A 230 -4.89 -2.63 -16.99
N GLN A 231 -5.25 -1.37 -17.25
CA GLN A 231 -6.62 -0.96 -17.62
C GLN A 231 -7.67 -1.34 -16.57
N ILE A 232 -7.28 -1.26 -15.29
CA ILE A 232 -8.19 -1.44 -14.17
C ILE A 232 -8.93 -0.14 -13.97
N ASP A 233 -10.24 -0.17 -14.18
CA ASP A 233 -11.11 0.97 -13.92
C ASP A 233 -11.25 1.21 -12.42
N ILE A 234 -11.00 2.44 -12.01
CA ILE A 234 -11.28 2.89 -10.65
C ILE A 234 -12.69 3.45 -10.67
N ASP A 235 -13.62 2.75 -10.04
CA ASP A 235 -14.97 3.25 -9.83
C ASP A 235 -14.89 4.43 -8.86
N THR A 236 -14.93 5.62 -9.44
CA THR A 236 -15.04 6.85 -8.66
C THR A 236 -16.52 7.15 -8.52
N ASP A 237 -17.06 6.91 -7.33
CA ASP A 237 -18.39 7.40 -7.01
C ASP A 237 -18.52 8.86 -7.44
N TYR A 238 -19.62 9.18 -8.15
CA TYR A 238 -19.94 10.55 -8.51
C TYR A 238 -20.23 11.33 -7.21
N LEU A 239 -19.16 11.87 -6.63
CA LEU A 239 -19.22 12.61 -5.38
C LEU A 239 -19.55 14.07 -5.68
N GLY A 240 -20.72 14.49 -5.27
CA GLY A 240 -21.11 15.89 -5.30
C GLY A 240 -22.43 16.11 -6.05
N THR A 241 -23.02 17.25 -5.73
CA THR A 241 -24.32 17.68 -6.25
C THR A 241 -24.25 19.14 -6.66
N ILE A 242 -24.89 19.50 -7.77
CA ILE A 242 -25.12 20.88 -8.15
C ILE A 242 -26.49 21.29 -7.62
N LEU A 243 -26.55 22.40 -6.89
CA LEU A 243 -27.79 23.13 -6.66
C LEU A 243 -27.87 24.26 -7.66
N LEU A 244 -28.63 24.02 -8.72
CA LEU A 244 -28.88 24.96 -9.81
C LEU A 244 -30.11 25.79 -9.49
N TYR A 245 -30.06 27.10 -9.70
CA TYR A 245 -31.17 27.98 -9.38
C TYR A 245 -31.33 29.10 -10.40
N GLU A 246 -32.61 29.51 -10.64
CA GLU A 246 -32.93 30.71 -11.37
C GLU A 246 -32.58 31.97 -10.58
N ARG A 247 -32.22 33.05 -11.27
CA ARG A 247 -31.70 34.27 -10.65
C ARG A 247 -32.58 34.83 -9.54
N SER A 248 -33.92 34.72 -9.69
CA SER A 248 -34.93 35.19 -8.73
C SER A 248 -34.90 34.37 -7.41
N GLN A 249 -34.36 33.18 -7.42
CA GLN A 249 -34.42 32.21 -6.30
C GLN A 249 -33.16 32.09 -5.50
N LYS A 250 -32.24 33.07 -5.60
CA LYS A 250 -30.94 33.04 -4.97
C LYS A 250 -30.98 32.77 -3.46
N ASP A 251 -31.89 33.45 -2.76
CA ASP A 251 -31.96 33.35 -1.29
C ASP A 251 -32.46 31.97 -0.83
N LEU A 252 -33.48 31.43 -1.54
CA LEU A 252 -33.95 30.07 -1.30
C LEU A 252 -32.85 29.02 -1.62
N ALA A 253 -32.13 29.21 -2.70
CA ALA A 253 -31.03 28.33 -3.06
C ALA A 253 -29.92 28.33 -2.02
N ILE A 254 -29.54 29.48 -1.46
CA ILE A 254 -28.54 29.57 -0.40
C ILE A 254 -29.02 28.82 0.87
N ARG A 255 -30.31 28.99 1.25
CA ARG A 255 -30.85 28.27 2.41
C ARG A 255 -30.84 26.76 2.20
N LEU A 256 -31.29 26.28 1.04
CA LEU A 256 -31.29 24.86 0.71
C LEU A 256 -29.84 24.34 0.67
N ALA A 257 -28.89 25.08 0.08
CA ALA A 257 -27.49 24.69 0.06
C ALA A 257 -26.92 24.50 1.46
N ASN A 258 -27.26 25.38 2.41
CA ASN A 258 -26.80 25.28 3.80
C ASN A 258 -27.35 24.03 4.49
N VAL A 259 -28.61 23.65 4.22
CA VAL A 259 -29.18 22.41 4.74
C VAL A 259 -28.48 21.18 4.14
N LEU A 260 -28.35 21.14 2.82
CA LEU A 260 -27.75 19.98 2.13
C LEU A 260 -26.26 19.79 2.45
N ARG A 261 -25.53 20.88 2.71
CA ARG A 261 -24.10 20.84 3.06
C ARG A 261 -23.81 20.25 4.43
N ALA A 262 -24.80 20.03 5.27
CA ALA A 262 -24.62 19.33 6.54
C ALA A 262 -24.18 17.87 6.31
N ASP A 263 -24.71 17.23 5.24
CA ASP A 263 -24.51 15.80 4.99
C ASP A 263 -23.89 15.49 3.61
N SER A 264 -23.69 16.49 2.74
CA SER A 264 -23.21 16.27 1.38
C SER A 264 -22.42 17.44 0.80
N SER A 265 -21.62 17.17 -0.23
CA SER A 265 -20.91 18.19 -1.00
C SER A 265 -21.85 18.80 -2.03
N VAL A 266 -22.19 20.10 -1.87
CA VAL A 266 -23.10 20.83 -2.77
C VAL A 266 -22.45 22.07 -3.34
N THR A 267 -22.37 22.12 -4.68
CA THR A 267 -21.94 23.30 -5.44
C THR A 267 -23.14 24.14 -5.82
N LEU A 268 -23.22 25.37 -5.30
CA LEU A 268 -24.28 26.30 -5.65
C LEU A 268 -23.95 26.97 -7.00
N MET A 269 -24.88 26.88 -7.97
CA MET A 269 -24.69 27.40 -9.33
C MET A 269 -25.92 28.12 -9.85
N LYS A 270 -25.71 29.37 -10.25
CA LYS A 270 -26.77 30.14 -10.95
C LYS A 270 -26.92 29.64 -12.39
N LYS A 271 -28.17 29.37 -12.80
CA LYS A 271 -28.46 29.04 -14.18
C LYS A 271 -28.24 30.24 -15.11
N PHE A 272 -27.56 30.02 -16.22
CA PHE A 272 -27.40 31.01 -17.28
C PHE A 272 -28.61 30.98 -18.21
N TYR A 273 -29.08 32.16 -18.63
CA TYR A 273 -30.28 32.30 -19.47
C TYR A 273 -30.20 31.50 -20.78
N GLU A 274 -29.02 31.44 -21.36
CA GLU A 274 -28.77 30.77 -22.65
C GLU A 274 -28.58 29.24 -22.52
N LYS A 275 -28.61 28.70 -21.29
CA LYS A 275 -28.34 27.28 -21.02
C LYS A 275 -29.61 26.54 -20.60
N THR A 276 -29.74 25.33 -21.14
CA THR A 276 -30.80 24.38 -20.78
C THR A 276 -30.38 23.50 -19.59
N ILE A 277 -31.33 22.81 -18.96
CA ILE A 277 -31.02 21.81 -17.91
C ILE A 277 -30.11 20.69 -18.48
N ASP A 278 -30.34 20.29 -19.73
CA ASP A 278 -29.54 19.25 -20.38
C ASP A 278 -28.05 19.65 -20.56
N ASP A 279 -27.76 20.95 -20.75
CA ASP A 279 -26.39 21.46 -20.75
C ASP A 279 -25.71 21.25 -19.41
N TYR A 280 -26.45 21.41 -18.30
CA TYR A 280 -25.94 21.17 -16.95
C TYR A 280 -25.82 19.69 -16.61
N ILE A 281 -26.72 18.84 -17.11
CA ILE A 281 -26.60 17.38 -17.01
C ILE A 281 -25.34 16.92 -17.77
N ALA A 282 -25.12 17.44 -18.98
CA ALA A 282 -23.92 17.13 -19.76
C ALA A 282 -22.64 17.62 -19.07
N TYR A 283 -22.69 18.79 -18.43
CA TYR A 283 -21.59 19.31 -17.61
C TYR A 283 -21.33 18.41 -16.39
N ALA A 284 -22.39 18.05 -15.65
CA ALA A 284 -22.30 17.20 -14.47
C ALA A 284 -21.69 15.83 -14.79
N LYS A 285 -22.10 15.18 -15.88
CA LYS A 285 -21.52 13.92 -16.38
C LYS A 285 -20.02 14.03 -16.64
N ARG A 286 -19.57 15.10 -17.33
CA ARG A 286 -18.13 15.32 -17.59
C ARG A 286 -17.31 15.64 -16.33
N SER A 287 -17.97 16.19 -15.30
CA SER A 287 -17.31 16.64 -14.08
C SER A 287 -17.43 15.65 -12.93
N GLY A 288 -17.93 14.41 -13.17
CA GLY A 288 -18.10 13.40 -12.12
C GLY A 288 -19.11 13.80 -11.04
N ILE A 289 -20.18 14.52 -11.41
CA ILE A 289 -21.21 14.98 -10.47
C ILE A 289 -22.43 14.08 -10.61
N GLY A 290 -22.91 13.50 -9.49
CA GLY A 290 -23.97 12.49 -9.49
C GLY A 290 -25.38 13.05 -9.46
N GLY A 291 -25.59 14.27 -8.96
CA GLY A 291 -26.92 14.84 -8.76
C GLY A 291 -27.05 16.31 -9.11
N ILE A 292 -28.25 16.72 -9.54
CA ILE A 292 -28.62 18.12 -9.70
C ILE A 292 -29.92 18.36 -8.93
N PHE A 293 -29.94 19.37 -8.07
CA PHE A 293 -31.10 19.98 -7.51
C PHE A 293 -31.38 21.24 -8.29
N TYR A 294 -32.57 21.38 -8.90
CA TYR A 294 -32.90 22.55 -9.66
C TYR A 294 -34.12 23.29 -9.05
N ILE A 295 -33.95 24.57 -8.77
CA ILE A 295 -34.98 25.49 -8.35
C ILE A 295 -35.36 26.40 -9.53
N ASP A 296 -36.60 26.27 -10.00
CA ASP A 296 -37.16 27.04 -11.11
C ASP A 296 -37.53 28.48 -10.69
N GLU A 297 -38.12 29.27 -11.63
CA GLU A 297 -38.50 30.66 -11.38
C GLU A 297 -39.61 30.79 -10.32
N GLU A 298 -40.46 29.76 -10.14
CA GLU A 298 -41.55 29.79 -9.16
C GLU A 298 -41.04 29.58 -7.73
N GLY A 299 -39.95 28.83 -7.57
CA GLY A 299 -39.30 28.56 -6.28
C GLY A 299 -40.17 27.73 -5.32
N LYS A 300 -41.17 27.05 -5.80
CA LYS A 300 -42.05 26.21 -4.99
C LYS A 300 -41.58 24.80 -4.81
N TYR A 301 -40.98 24.26 -5.85
CA TYR A 301 -40.44 22.91 -5.89
C TYR A 301 -38.95 22.94 -6.18
N VAL A 302 -38.28 21.89 -5.76
CA VAL A 302 -36.92 21.53 -6.24
C VAL A 302 -37.04 20.24 -7.05
N GLU A 303 -36.56 20.26 -8.27
CA GLU A 303 -36.41 19.07 -9.09
C GLU A 303 -35.06 18.41 -8.77
N VAL A 304 -35.08 17.14 -8.35
CA VAL A 304 -33.90 16.33 -8.07
C VAL A 304 -33.65 15.43 -9.27
N ILE A 305 -32.53 15.57 -9.90
CA ILE A 305 -32.11 14.84 -11.09
C ILE A 305 -30.94 13.94 -10.76
N ASN A 306 -31.10 12.63 -10.94
CA ASN A 306 -29.99 11.70 -10.94
C ASN A 306 -29.29 11.79 -12.30
N VAL A 307 -28.01 12.22 -12.30
CA VAL A 307 -27.27 12.49 -13.54
C VAL A 307 -26.91 11.19 -14.29
N LEU A 308 -26.84 10.05 -13.60
CA LEU A 308 -26.51 8.75 -14.20
C LEU A 308 -27.71 8.11 -14.89
N THR A 309 -28.85 8.10 -14.20
CA THR A 309 -30.07 7.41 -14.67
C THR A 309 -31.05 8.34 -15.39
N ASP A 310 -30.87 9.65 -15.27
CA ASP A 310 -31.80 10.71 -15.71
C ASP A 310 -33.15 10.64 -15.01
N ASP A 311 -33.24 9.95 -13.87
CA ASP A 311 -34.42 9.93 -13.03
C ASP A 311 -34.66 11.32 -12.42
N ARG A 312 -35.90 11.81 -12.50
CA ARG A 312 -36.30 13.13 -12.02
C ARG A 312 -37.46 13.03 -11.00
N LYS A 313 -37.28 13.72 -9.87
CA LYS A 313 -38.27 13.77 -8.81
C LYS A 313 -38.45 15.20 -8.34
N GLN A 314 -39.70 15.59 -8.04
CA GLN A 314 -39.99 16.91 -7.48
C GLN A 314 -40.32 16.80 -6.00
N HIS A 315 -39.77 17.70 -5.22
CA HIS A 315 -40.01 17.84 -3.78
C HIS A 315 -40.46 19.27 -3.47
N LEU A 316 -41.36 19.44 -2.50
CA LEU A 316 -41.66 20.77 -2.02
C LEU A 316 -40.44 21.38 -1.32
N LEU A 317 -40.08 22.56 -1.74
CA LEU A 317 -38.88 23.24 -1.21
C LEU A 317 -39.03 23.53 0.30
N SER A 318 -40.24 23.86 0.76
CA SER A 318 -40.57 24.08 2.18
C SER A 318 -40.31 22.86 3.06
N ASP A 319 -40.41 21.64 2.51
CA ASP A 319 -40.22 20.41 3.27
C ASP A 319 -38.74 20.12 3.50
N LEU A 320 -37.87 20.62 2.61
CA LEU A 320 -36.44 20.44 2.67
C LEU A 320 -35.74 21.52 3.52
N ILE A 321 -36.24 22.76 3.49
CA ILE A 321 -35.64 23.90 4.23
C ILE A 321 -36.15 23.98 5.68
N GLY A 322 -37.26 23.25 6.02
CA GLY A 322 -37.93 23.36 7.29
C GLY A 322 -38.97 24.51 7.30
N LYS A 323 -40.01 24.38 8.15
CA LYS A 323 -41.14 25.33 8.22
C LYS A 323 -40.85 26.65 8.96
N GLU A 324 -39.56 26.96 9.24
CA GLU A 324 -39.18 28.21 9.87
C GLU A 324 -38.15 28.95 9.03
N ALA A 325 -38.62 29.90 8.28
CA ALA A 325 -37.94 31.18 8.02
C ALA A 325 -38.95 32.21 7.56
#